data_b5a9e5cc7c5277ee2db52e141214c728
#
_entry.id   b5a9e5cc7c5277ee2db52e141214c728
#
_cell.length_a   1.000
_cell.length_b   1.000
_cell.length_c   1.000
_cell.angle_alpha   90.00
_cell.angle_beta   90.00
_cell.angle_gamma   90.00
#
_symmetry.space_group_name_H-M   'P 1'
#
loop_
_entity.id
_entity.type
_entity.pdbx_description
1 polymer ?
#
loop_
_entity_poly.entity_id
_entity_poly.type
_entity_poly.pdbx_seq_one_letter_code
_entity_poly.pdbx_strand_id
1 'polypeptide(L)'
;MKKITFAFFLLISIDAYSLPGCPGMDVSNWDNCFGTYAWRDGRKYVGEYKDNKRHGQGTFTYANGDKYVGNYQDGKKHGQGTFTFSDGERKT
;
A
#
# COMPACT_ATOMS: atom_id res chain seq x y z
N MET A 1 1.21 2.40 -39.18
CA MET A 1 1.35 2.27 -38.72
C MET A 1 1.54 2.14 -37.93
N LYS A 2 1.33 2.02 -37.81
CA LYS A 2 1.46 1.75 -37.01
C LYS A 2 1.57 1.62 -36.08
N LYS A 3 1.54 1.57 -35.78
CA LYS A 3 1.74 1.35 -34.85
C LYS A 3 1.67 1.26 -33.90
N ILE A 4 1.62 1.18 -33.66
CA ILE A 4 1.61 1.14 -32.70
C ILE A 4 1.59 0.92 -31.81
N THR A 5 1.61 0.79 -31.84
CA THR A 5 1.56 0.62 -30.92
C THR A 5 1.63 0.56 -30.07
N PHE A 6 1.80 0.60 -29.84
CA PHE A 6 1.84 0.61 -28.85
C PHE A 6 1.63 0.39 -28.05
N ALA A 7 1.53 0.45 -28.03
CA ALA A 7 1.35 0.31 -27.11
C ALA A 7 1.09 0.01 -26.43
N PHE A 8 1.00 -0.12 -26.46
CA PHE A 8 0.80 -0.38 -25.69
C PHE A 8 1.03 -0.82 -25.08
N PHE A 9 1.26 -0.92 -24.86
CA PHE A 9 1.67 -1.17 -24.13
C PHE A 9 1.82 -1.11 -23.36
N LEU A 10 2.03 -1.09 -22.98
CA LEU A 10 2.20 -0.82 -22.23
C LEU A 10 1.79 -0.81 -21.36
N LEU A 11 1.65 -0.64 -20.98
CA LEU A 11 0.86 -0.63 -19.96
C LEU A 11 0.67 -1.89 -19.31
N ILE A 12 0.69 -2.78 -19.92
CA ILE A 12 0.57 -4.08 -19.39
C ILE A 12 1.62 -4.41 -18.46
N SER A 13 2.71 -3.87 -18.63
CA SER A 13 3.84 -4.13 -17.79
C SER A 13 3.54 -3.85 -16.35
N ILE A 14 2.54 -3.08 -16.09
CA ILE A 14 2.18 -2.81 -14.76
C ILE A 14 1.79 -4.03 -14.00
N ASP A 15 1.09 -4.93 -14.65
CA ASP A 15 0.69 -6.15 -14.01
C ASP A 15 1.88 -6.94 -13.52
N ALA A 16 2.98 -6.85 -14.23
CA ALA A 16 4.15 -7.59 -13.86
C ALA A 16 4.72 -7.15 -12.53
N TYR A 17 4.37 -5.96 -12.07
CA TYR A 17 4.89 -5.45 -10.82
C TYR A 17 3.92 -5.62 -9.67
N SER A 18 2.81 -6.27 -9.91
CA SER A 18 1.87 -6.52 -8.83
C SER A 18 2.46 -7.57 -7.91
N LEU A 19 2.41 -7.28 -6.63
CA LEU A 19 2.89 -8.23 -5.64
C LEU A 19 1.83 -9.27 -5.35
N PRO A 20 2.24 -10.48 -5.02
CA PRO A 20 1.29 -11.50 -4.59
C PRO A 20 0.67 -11.10 -3.26
N GLY A 21 -0.48 -11.66 -2.95
CA GLY A 21 -1.09 -11.45 -1.66
C GLY A 21 -0.25 -12.07 -0.56
N CYS A 22 -0.23 -11.43 0.61
CA CYS A 22 0.50 -11.97 1.73
C CYS A 22 -0.18 -13.24 2.24
N PRO A 23 0.59 -14.24 2.63
CA PRO A 23 0.03 -15.53 3.03
C PRO A 23 -0.51 -15.49 4.46
N GLY A 24 -1.69 -16.06 4.67
CA GLY A 24 -2.24 -16.21 6.00
C GLY A 24 -2.37 -14.91 6.76
N MET A 25 -2.34 -15.00 8.08
CA MET A 25 -2.52 -13.84 8.94
C MET A 25 -1.33 -13.56 9.84
N ASP A 26 -0.27 -14.32 9.71
CA ASP A 26 0.92 -14.15 10.53
C ASP A 26 1.89 -13.22 9.80
N VAL A 27 1.92 -11.97 10.23
CA VAL A 27 2.74 -10.94 9.60
C VAL A 27 4.22 -11.32 9.57
N SER A 28 4.67 -12.15 10.49
CA SER A 28 6.08 -12.53 10.51
C SER A 28 6.51 -13.29 9.26
N ASN A 29 5.53 -13.78 8.48
CA ASN A 29 5.81 -14.48 7.24
C ASN A 29 5.63 -13.60 6.01
N TRP A 30 5.35 -12.32 6.20
CA TRP A 30 5.02 -11.45 5.08
C TRP A 30 6.26 -10.76 4.54
N ASP A 31 6.55 -11.05 3.28
CA ASP A 31 7.71 -10.47 2.62
C ASP A 31 7.40 -10.35 1.13
N ASN A 32 7.69 -9.18 0.56
CA ASN A 32 7.45 -8.92 -0.86
C ASN A 32 6.02 -9.28 -1.26
N CYS A 33 5.07 -8.81 -0.48
CA CYS A 33 3.66 -9.16 -0.73
C CYS A 33 2.76 -7.98 -0.41
N PHE A 34 1.50 -8.10 -0.83
CA PHE A 34 0.48 -7.09 -0.58
C PHE A 34 -0.53 -7.67 0.39
N GLY A 35 -0.72 -7.00 1.52
CA GLY A 35 -1.60 -7.57 2.54
C GLY A 35 -2.40 -6.56 3.32
N THR A 36 -3.33 -7.07 4.08
CA THR A 36 -4.19 -6.27 4.96
C THR A 36 -4.00 -6.77 6.38
N TYR A 37 -3.68 -5.86 7.28
CA TYR A 37 -3.58 -6.19 8.69
C TYR A 37 -4.49 -5.28 9.49
N ALA A 38 -5.36 -5.86 10.29
CA ALA A 38 -6.29 -5.10 11.11
C ALA A 38 -6.00 -5.34 12.58
N TRP A 39 -5.82 -4.25 13.32
CA TRP A 39 -5.62 -4.32 14.76
C TRP A 39 -6.97 -4.35 15.46
N ARG A 40 -6.98 -4.87 16.65
CA ARG A 40 -8.24 -4.97 17.40
C ARG A 40 -8.83 -3.63 17.76
N ASP A 41 -7.99 -2.62 17.89
CA ASP A 41 -8.45 -1.28 18.28
C ASP A 41 -9.07 -0.50 17.13
N GLY A 42 -9.18 -1.10 15.94
CA GLY A 42 -9.82 -0.45 14.82
C GLY A 42 -8.86 0.09 13.78
N ARG A 43 -7.55 0.06 14.02
CA ARG A 43 -6.58 0.47 13.02
C ARG A 43 -6.47 -0.60 11.94
N LYS A 44 -6.08 -0.18 10.75
CA LYS A 44 -5.92 -1.11 9.64
C LYS A 44 -4.86 -0.60 8.67
N TYR A 45 -4.03 -1.50 8.17
CA TYR A 45 -3.07 -1.20 7.12
C TYR A 45 -3.36 -2.07 5.92
N VAL A 46 -3.37 -1.45 4.72
CA VAL A 46 -3.51 -2.19 3.47
C VAL A 46 -2.37 -1.72 2.58
N GLY A 47 -1.49 -2.62 2.20
CA GLY A 47 -0.39 -2.21 1.35
C GLY A 47 0.70 -3.26 1.27
N GLU A 48 1.87 -2.78 0.85
CA GLU A 48 3.00 -3.66 0.61
C GLU A 48 3.78 -3.95 1.88
N TYR A 49 4.32 -5.15 1.94
CA TYR A 49 5.19 -5.59 3.03
C TYR A 49 6.50 -6.09 2.47
N LYS A 50 7.58 -5.81 3.20
CA LYS A 50 8.90 -6.32 2.91
C LYS A 50 9.60 -6.58 4.23
N ASP A 51 10.19 -7.77 4.36
CA ASP A 51 10.89 -8.16 5.59
C ASP A 51 10.01 -7.93 6.83
N ASN A 52 8.74 -8.34 6.72
CA ASN A 52 7.77 -8.27 7.81
C ASN A 52 7.39 -6.86 8.21
N LYS A 53 7.73 -5.86 7.39
CA LYS A 53 7.44 -4.47 7.71
C LYS A 53 6.70 -3.80 6.58
N ARG A 54 5.90 -2.81 6.94
CA ARG A 54 5.23 -1.99 5.93
C ARG A 54 6.30 -1.35 5.05
N HIS A 55 6.04 -1.34 3.76
CA HIS A 55 7.02 -0.87 2.80
C HIS A 55 6.29 -0.44 1.53
N GLY A 56 6.89 0.49 0.76
CA GLY A 56 6.29 0.92 -0.48
C GLY A 56 4.97 1.63 -0.26
N GLN A 57 4.02 1.38 -1.11
CA GLN A 57 2.72 2.06 -1.04
C GLN A 57 1.81 1.40 -0.04
N GLY A 58 1.18 2.20 0.80
CA GLY A 58 0.24 1.65 1.76
C GLY A 58 -0.81 2.66 2.19
N THR A 59 -1.90 2.14 2.71
CA THR A 59 -2.97 2.94 3.27
C THR A 59 -3.16 2.52 4.72
N PHE A 60 -3.01 3.48 5.63
CA PHE A 60 -3.21 3.24 7.04
C PHE A 60 -4.46 3.98 7.49
N THR A 61 -5.41 3.25 8.06
CA THR A 61 -6.63 3.84 8.58
C THR A 61 -6.56 3.78 10.11
N TYR A 62 -6.75 4.92 10.74
CA TYR A 62 -6.72 5.02 12.20
C TYR A 62 -8.09 4.66 12.77
N ALA A 63 -8.11 4.36 14.05
CA ALA A 63 -9.35 3.95 14.70
C ALA A 63 -10.46 5.00 14.60
N ASN A 64 -10.09 6.27 14.56
CA ASN A 64 -11.08 7.36 14.48
C ASN A 64 -11.50 7.69 13.06
N GLY A 65 -10.99 6.94 12.07
CA GLY A 65 -11.35 7.18 10.68
C GLY A 65 -10.37 8.02 9.90
N ASP A 66 -9.36 8.59 10.55
CA ASP A 66 -8.30 9.30 9.84
C ASP A 66 -7.57 8.30 8.95
N LYS A 67 -6.96 8.80 7.88
CA LYS A 67 -6.32 7.92 6.90
C LYS A 67 -5.04 8.53 6.37
N TYR A 68 -4.02 7.71 6.23
CA TYR A 68 -2.79 8.09 5.55
C TYR A 68 -2.61 7.20 4.33
N VAL A 69 -2.36 7.81 3.17
CA VAL A 69 -2.06 7.07 1.95
C VAL A 69 -0.72 7.56 1.45
N GLY A 70 0.24 6.69 1.36
CA GLY A 70 1.56 7.11 0.91
C GLY A 70 2.60 6.03 1.07
N ASN A 71 3.85 6.48 1.14
CA ASN A 71 5.00 5.60 1.14
C ASN A 71 5.41 5.20 2.55
N TYR A 72 5.91 3.98 2.65
CA TYR A 72 6.46 3.42 3.88
C TYR A 72 7.84 2.87 3.62
N GLN A 73 8.69 2.91 4.62
CA GLN A 73 9.99 2.29 4.60
C GLN A 73 10.31 1.82 6.00
N ASP A 74 10.68 0.53 6.12
CA ASP A 74 11.03 -0.07 7.41
C ASP A 74 9.96 0.15 8.47
N GLY A 75 8.71 0.03 8.06
CA GLY A 75 7.59 0.13 8.99
C GLY A 75 7.14 1.53 9.30
N LYS A 76 7.80 2.54 8.73
CA LYS A 76 7.51 3.93 9.04
C LYS A 76 7.09 4.69 7.79
N LYS A 77 6.28 5.72 7.99
CA LYS A 77 5.95 6.62 6.89
C LYS A 77 7.23 7.22 6.35
N HIS A 78 7.32 7.31 5.05
CA HIS A 78 8.54 7.79 4.40
C HIS A 78 8.18 8.51 3.12
N GLY A 79 8.88 9.62 2.84
CA GLY A 79 8.62 10.34 1.61
C GLY A 79 7.25 10.98 1.62
N GLN A 80 6.55 10.87 0.49
CA GLN A 80 5.32 11.59 0.29
C GLN A 80 4.10 10.77 0.64
N GLY A 81 3.09 11.47 1.16
CA GLY A 81 1.82 10.84 1.45
C GLY A 81 0.77 11.89 1.69
N THR A 82 -0.48 11.46 1.72
CA THR A 82 -1.61 12.32 1.97
C THR A 82 -2.34 11.85 3.21
N PHE A 83 -2.51 12.77 4.15
CA PHE A 83 -3.24 12.49 5.38
C PHE A 83 -4.62 13.11 5.27
N THR A 84 -5.66 12.30 5.46
CA THR A 84 -7.04 12.77 5.40
C THR A 84 -7.67 12.56 6.76
N PHE A 85 -8.20 13.64 7.33
CA PHE A 85 -8.87 13.54 8.62
C PHE A 85 -10.28 13.00 8.43
N SER A 86 -10.81 12.41 9.49
CA SER A 86 -12.13 11.80 9.42
C SER A 86 -13.22 12.79 9.06
N ASP A 87 -12.99 14.09 9.26
CA ASP A 87 -13.95 15.13 8.90
C ASP A 87 -13.81 15.55 7.44
N GLY A 88 -12.94 14.90 6.68
CA GLY A 88 -12.78 15.21 5.26
C GLY A 88 -11.62 16.16 4.95
N GLU A 89 -11.00 16.72 5.95
CA GLU A 89 -9.89 17.63 5.75
C GLU A 89 -8.65 16.85 5.33
N ARG A 90 -7.87 17.41 4.43
CA ARG A 90 -6.76 16.69 3.82
C ARG A 90 -5.46 17.48 3.90
N LYS A 91 -4.38 16.75 4.16
CA LYS A 91 -3.05 17.34 4.17
C LYS A 91 -2.06 16.42 3.47
N THR A 92 -1.11 17.04 2.80
CA THR A 92 -0.07 16.28 2.12
C THR A 92 1.29 16.61 2.70
#